data_6a16e066263851f5671db65f65a82ac4
#
_entry.id   6a16e066263851f5671db65f65a82ac4
#
_cell.length_a   1.000
_cell.length_b   1.000
_cell.length_c   1.000
_cell.angle_alpha   90.00
_cell.angle_beta   90.00
_cell.angle_gamma   90.00
#
_symmetry.space_group_name_H-M   'P 1'
#
loop_
_entity.id
_entity.type
_entity.pdbx_description
1 polymer ?
#
loop_
_entity_poly.entity_id
_entity_poly.type
_entity_poly.pdbx_seq_one_letter_code
_entity_poly.pdbx_strand_id
1 'polypeptide(L)'
;MKNIFVYLTSVLLITGLISSCGTEYETSSITGWDYNNPKNGGFQKVPYTEQETGPGLILIEGGSFTMGRVEQDVTYENHNVPRRVTVSSFYLDETEISNYHWCEYMYWVSRTYTEYPMIYKKSLPDTLSWREKLGFNEKYVDYYLRHPAYRDYPVVGVSWNQANEFCRWRSDRVNEYILIREGILLMNPNQQNEPFTTDAYMAGQYEQGLNPQGQIANLDPSKGGYDPTTGKLKLKNLATRNVKMSDGIILPRYRLPTEAEWEFAAYGLIGNTIDERVIEKRIYPWDGHWVRNPQENFQGDMLANFVRGRGDYMGVSGHLNDNADITAPVFSYWPNDYGLYNMSGNVSEWTDSNYEKSASDFVSGLNPNIEGNDLNSRKVVRGGSWKDVAHFLKVSTRDYEYQDKKRSYIGFRTVQSYLGEDVGFQENPNKIF
;
A
#
# COMPACT_ATOMS: atom_id res chain seq x y z
N MET A 1 30.61 65.74 29.37
CA MET A 1 29.15 65.70 29.24
C MET A 1 28.64 65.43 27.82
N LYS A 2 29.34 65.86 26.73
CA LYS A 2 28.89 65.59 25.36
C LYS A 2 28.95 64.10 24.93
N ASN A 3 29.93 63.33 25.43
CA ASN A 3 30.08 61.95 25.04
C ASN A 3 29.09 60.97 25.72
N ILE A 4 28.55 61.33 26.87
CA ILE A 4 27.56 60.51 27.57
C ILE A 4 26.18 60.59 26.88
N PHE A 5 25.86 61.73 26.28
CA PHE A 5 24.59 61.92 25.54
C PHE A 5 24.54 61.12 24.23
N VAL A 6 25.68 60.98 23.56
CA VAL A 6 25.77 60.17 22.30
C VAL A 6 25.64 58.69 22.60
N TYR A 7 26.18 58.20 23.70
CA TYR A 7 26.02 56.77 24.10
C TYR A 7 24.61 56.46 24.58
N LEU A 8 23.94 57.38 25.26
CA LEU A 8 22.53 57.15 25.67
C LEU A 8 21.56 57.18 24.50
N THR A 9 21.76 57.98 23.46
CA THR A 9 20.94 58.01 22.27
C THR A 9 21.19 56.78 21.38
N SER A 10 22.43 56.27 21.29
CA SER A 10 22.72 55.03 20.54
C SER A 10 22.16 53.79 21.24
N VAL A 11 22.17 53.72 22.56
CA VAL A 11 21.58 52.60 23.31
C VAL A 11 20.04 52.66 23.23
N LEU A 12 19.42 53.83 23.23
CA LEU A 12 17.96 53.94 23.00
C LEU A 12 17.52 53.59 21.57
N LEU A 13 18.36 53.83 20.55
CA LEU A 13 18.08 53.44 19.18
C LEU A 13 18.26 51.93 18.95
N ILE A 14 19.20 51.29 19.67
CA ILE A 14 19.43 49.82 19.57
C ILE A 14 18.34 49.08 20.33
N THR A 15 17.81 49.57 21.43
CA THR A 15 16.70 48.95 22.16
C THR A 15 15.35 49.11 21.44
N GLY A 16 15.19 50.13 20.58
CA GLY A 16 14.00 50.30 19.73
C GLY A 16 13.91 49.34 18.56
N LEU A 17 15.03 48.70 18.16
CA LEU A 17 15.06 47.74 17.04
C LEU A 17 14.84 46.27 17.45
N ILE A 18 14.76 45.96 18.75
CA ILE A 18 14.62 44.59 19.26
C ILE A 18 13.16 44.24 19.60
N SER A 19 12.19 45.13 19.46
CA SER A 19 10.81 44.90 19.88
C SER A 19 9.83 44.68 18.72
N SER A 20 10.28 44.19 17.57
CA SER A 20 9.40 43.71 16.50
C SER A 20 9.67 42.28 16.12
N CYS A 21 9.68 41.36 17.10
CA CYS A 21 9.40 39.98 16.87
C CYS A 21 7.90 39.74 16.88
N GLY A 22 7.18 40.36 15.98
CA GLY A 22 5.86 39.88 15.58
C GLY A 22 6.09 38.58 14.82
N THR A 23 5.40 37.52 15.20
CA THR A 23 5.30 36.32 14.34
C THR A 23 4.78 36.76 12.97
N GLU A 24 5.63 36.81 11.96
CA GLU A 24 5.20 37.01 10.57
C GLU A 24 4.42 35.77 10.17
N TYR A 25 3.13 35.97 9.95
CA TYR A 25 2.28 34.93 9.38
C TYR A 25 2.36 34.99 7.87
N GLU A 26 2.35 33.83 7.22
CA GLU A 26 2.21 33.75 5.77
C GLU A 26 0.80 34.24 5.37
N THR A 27 0.72 35.09 4.37
CA THR A 27 -0.53 35.72 3.92
C THR A 27 -1.06 35.03 2.66
N SER A 28 -2.36 34.83 2.59
CA SER A 28 -3.04 34.32 1.40
C SER A 28 -2.91 35.28 0.22
N SER A 29 -2.37 34.82 -0.89
CA SER A 29 -2.27 35.59 -2.14
C SER A 29 -3.63 35.88 -2.78
N ILE A 30 -4.69 35.19 -2.35
CA ILE A 30 -6.04 35.34 -2.92
C ILE A 30 -6.92 36.24 -2.06
N THR A 31 -6.85 36.10 -0.73
CA THR A 31 -7.74 36.79 0.19
C THR A 31 -7.05 37.88 1.01
N GLY A 32 -5.73 37.89 1.08
CA GLY A 32 -4.93 38.78 1.93
C GLY A 32 -5.00 38.47 3.43
N TRP A 33 -5.65 37.35 3.84
CA TRP A 33 -5.73 36.94 5.22
C TRP A 33 -4.53 36.07 5.61
N ASP A 34 -4.06 36.19 6.86
CA ASP A 34 -2.94 35.39 7.34
C ASP A 34 -3.37 33.94 7.58
N TYR A 35 -2.54 32.99 7.16
CA TYR A 35 -2.65 31.60 7.53
C TYR A 35 -2.18 31.36 8.96
N ASN A 36 -2.67 30.31 9.60
CA ASN A 36 -2.30 29.91 10.98
C ASN A 36 -2.50 31.00 12.04
N ASN A 37 -3.24 32.06 11.71
CA ASN A 37 -3.54 33.16 12.62
C ASN A 37 -4.96 33.02 13.19
N PRO A 38 -5.09 32.67 14.49
CA PRO A 38 -6.41 32.50 15.09
C PRO A 38 -7.25 33.80 15.10
N LYS A 39 -6.61 34.96 14.97
CA LYS A 39 -7.34 36.25 14.89
C LYS A 39 -8.04 36.44 13.53
N ASN A 40 -7.55 35.77 12.51
CA ASN A 40 -8.05 35.89 11.15
C ASN A 40 -8.92 34.65 10.73
N GLY A 41 -9.59 34.01 11.71
CA GLY A 41 -10.46 32.85 11.44
C GLY A 41 -9.76 31.50 11.50
N GLY A 42 -8.43 31.47 11.70
CA GLY A 42 -7.70 30.25 12.07
C GLY A 42 -7.55 29.21 10.97
N PHE A 43 -7.59 29.61 9.69
CA PHE A 43 -7.29 28.65 8.62
C PHE A 43 -5.87 28.11 8.78
N GLN A 44 -5.77 26.77 8.91
CA GLN A 44 -4.50 26.09 9.13
C GLN A 44 -3.88 25.67 7.82
N LYS A 45 -2.73 26.25 7.49
CA LYS A 45 -1.86 25.80 6.41
C LYS A 45 -0.75 24.95 7.04
N VAL A 46 -0.68 23.69 6.67
CA VAL A 46 0.35 22.75 7.11
C VAL A 46 1.42 22.70 6.02
N PRO A 47 2.72 22.78 6.36
CA PRO A 47 3.77 22.60 5.38
C PRO A 47 3.72 21.16 4.84
N TYR A 48 4.08 21.00 3.59
CA TYR A 48 4.19 19.67 2.99
C TYR A 48 5.29 18.87 3.70
N THR A 49 5.00 17.63 3.97
CA THR A 49 5.96 16.60 4.36
C THR A 49 5.84 15.45 3.40
N GLU A 50 6.96 14.94 2.94
CA GLU A 50 6.98 13.78 2.04
C GLU A 50 6.29 12.58 2.69
N GLN A 51 5.52 11.84 1.89
CA GLN A 51 4.83 10.64 2.36
C GLN A 51 5.85 9.59 2.80
N GLU A 52 5.75 9.15 4.04
CA GLU A 52 6.56 8.05 4.55
C GLU A 52 6.20 6.75 3.83
N THR A 53 7.22 6.01 3.41
CA THR A 53 7.02 4.67 2.84
C THR A 53 6.50 3.71 3.91
N GLY A 54 5.37 3.09 3.67
CA GLY A 54 4.81 2.09 4.58
C GLY A 54 5.72 0.86 4.72
N PRO A 55 5.67 0.15 5.85
CA PRO A 55 6.51 -1.03 6.08
C PRO A 55 6.35 -2.08 4.97
N GLY A 56 7.48 -2.57 4.44
CA GLY A 56 7.52 -3.63 3.41
C GLY A 56 7.09 -3.22 2.01
N LEU A 57 6.92 -1.91 1.76
CA LEU A 57 6.52 -1.37 0.48
C LEU A 57 7.71 -0.86 -0.33
N ILE A 58 7.60 -0.96 -1.65
CA ILE A 58 8.52 -0.38 -2.63
C ILE A 58 7.75 0.64 -3.47
N LEU A 59 8.36 1.80 -3.71
CA LEU A 59 7.81 2.81 -4.62
C LEU A 59 7.93 2.33 -6.07
N ILE A 60 6.81 2.30 -6.77
CA ILE A 60 6.73 2.06 -8.20
C ILE A 60 6.40 3.39 -8.88
N GLU A 61 7.38 3.93 -9.62
CA GLU A 61 7.14 5.13 -10.42
C GLU A 61 6.10 4.82 -11.50
N GLY A 62 5.06 5.63 -11.57
CA GLY A 62 4.01 5.50 -12.55
C GLY A 62 4.49 5.79 -13.96
N GLY A 63 3.67 5.44 -14.92
CA GLY A 63 3.98 5.66 -16.33
C GLY A 63 2.98 5.04 -17.26
N SER A 64 3.24 5.17 -18.56
CA SER A 64 2.41 4.58 -19.59
C SER A 64 3.04 3.30 -20.13
N PHE A 65 2.23 2.27 -20.29
CA PHE A 65 2.68 0.99 -20.87
C PHE A 65 1.57 0.36 -21.71
N THR A 66 1.93 -0.66 -22.47
CA THR A 66 0.97 -1.47 -23.21
C THR A 66 0.52 -2.64 -22.34
N MET A 67 -0.68 -2.57 -21.80
CA MET A 67 -1.32 -3.62 -21.04
C MET A 67 -1.93 -4.67 -21.95
N GLY A 68 -1.87 -5.94 -21.57
CA GLY A 68 -2.48 -7.05 -22.30
C GLY A 68 -1.60 -7.60 -23.43
N ARG A 69 -1.91 -8.83 -23.86
CA ARG A 69 -1.25 -9.53 -24.96
C ARG A 69 -2.19 -10.61 -25.47
N VAL A 70 -2.33 -10.73 -26.79
CA VAL A 70 -3.09 -11.82 -27.45
C VAL A 70 -2.20 -12.80 -28.19
N GLU A 71 -0.95 -12.45 -28.45
CA GLU A 71 0.00 -13.30 -29.10
C GLU A 71 0.33 -14.52 -28.25
N GLN A 72 0.37 -15.71 -28.89
CA GLN A 72 0.60 -16.97 -28.21
C GLN A 72 -0.45 -17.31 -27.13
N ASP A 73 -1.68 -16.84 -27.29
CA ASP A 73 -2.79 -17.30 -26.47
C ASP A 73 -3.23 -18.70 -26.93
N VAL A 74 -2.88 -19.72 -26.13
CA VAL A 74 -3.23 -21.10 -26.39
C VAL A 74 -4.70 -21.41 -26.17
N THR A 75 -5.42 -20.55 -25.46
CA THR A 75 -6.86 -20.69 -25.20
C THR A 75 -7.71 -20.11 -26.32
N TYR A 76 -7.11 -19.31 -27.20
CA TYR A 76 -7.78 -18.58 -28.29
C TYR A 76 -8.95 -17.70 -27.83
N GLU A 77 -8.96 -17.29 -26.57
CA GLU A 77 -10.02 -16.43 -26.03
C GLU A 77 -9.93 -14.98 -26.52
N ASN A 78 -8.72 -14.51 -26.85
CA ASN A 78 -8.41 -13.16 -27.37
C ASN A 78 -9.03 -12.00 -26.58
N HIS A 79 -9.31 -12.20 -25.28
CA HIS A 79 -9.98 -11.21 -24.43
C HIS A 79 -9.02 -10.23 -23.73
N ASN A 80 -7.72 -10.32 -24.04
CA ASN A 80 -6.67 -9.48 -23.47
C ASN A 80 -5.99 -8.63 -24.55
N VAL A 81 -6.79 -7.87 -25.30
CA VAL A 81 -6.33 -7.04 -26.41
C VAL A 81 -5.34 -5.99 -25.91
N PRO A 82 -4.14 -5.88 -26.52
CA PRO A 82 -3.16 -4.88 -26.16
C PRO A 82 -3.73 -3.46 -26.23
N ARG A 83 -3.57 -2.68 -25.16
CA ARG A 83 -3.99 -1.29 -25.09
C ARG A 83 -3.00 -0.46 -24.31
N ARG A 84 -2.80 0.79 -24.71
CA ARG A 84 -1.97 1.71 -23.95
C ARG A 84 -2.75 2.23 -22.75
N VAL A 85 -2.15 2.12 -21.57
CA VAL A 85 -2.71 2.63 -20.31
C VAL A 85 -1.63 3.38 -19.54
N THR A 86 -2.06 4.31 -18.70
CA THR A 86 -1.20 5.06 -17.79
C THR A 86 -1.57 4.73 -16.36
N VAL A 87 -0.59 4.43 -15.54
CA VAL A 87 -0.74 4.13 -14.12
C VAL A 87 -0.02 5.22 -13.33
N SER A 88 -0.66 5.79 -12.33
CA SER A 88 -0.03 6.73 -11.40
C SER A 88 0.97 6.00 -10.51
N SER A 89 1.94 6.73 -9.94
CA SER A 89 2.88 6.15 -8.97
C SER A 89 2.15 5.59 -7.75
N PHE A 90 2.66 4.50 -7.21
CA PHE A 90 2.08 3.80 -6.05
C PHE A 90 3.17 3.02 -5.30
N TYR A 91 2.87 2.63 -4.08
CA TYR A 91 3.68 1.70 -3.32
C TYR A 91 3.11 0.29 -3.41
N LEU A 92 3.95 -0.72 -3.54
CA LEU A 92 3.56 -2.13 -3.64
C LEU A 92 4.39 -2.97 -2.66
N ASP A 93 3.79 -3.99 -2.05
CA ASP A 93 4.54 -4.96 -1.25
C ASP A 93 5.63 -5.63 -2.07
N GLU A 94 6.83 -5.70 -1.49
CA GLU A 94 7.99 -6.38 -2.08
C GLU A 94 7.71 -7.86 -2.38
N THR A 95 6.95 -8.51 -1.48
CA THR A 95 6.59 -9.93 -1.55
C THR A 95 5.09 -10.13 -1.41
N GLU A 96 4.63 -11.36 -1.64
CA GLU A 96 3.31 -11.80 -1.20
C GLU A 96 3.18 -11.70 0.33
N ILE A 97 1.96 -11.55 0.84
CA ILE A 97 1.69 -11.61 2.28
C ILE A 97 1.97 -13.02 2.79
N SER A 98 2.85 -13.12 3.80
CA SER A 98 3.25 -14.42 4.37
C SER A 98 2.25 -14.96 5.39
N ASN A 99 2.35 -16.26 5.69
CA ASN A 99 1.63 -16.89 6.79
C ASN A 99 1.89 -16.20 8.13
N TYR A 100 3.11 -15.68 8.35
CA TYR A 100 3.46 -14.99 9.58
C TYR A 100 2.69 -13.68 9.75
N HIS A 101 2.61 -12.88 8.68
CA HIS A 101 1.81 -11.63 8.67
C HIS A 101 0.32 -11.92 8.88
N TRP A 102 -0.19 -13.00 8.29
CA TRP A 102 -1.57 -13.40 8.50
C TRP A 102 -1.83 -13.91 9.93
N CYS A 103 -0.90 -14.62 10.52
CA CYS A 103 -0.99 -15.05 11.93
C CYS A 103 -0.97 -13.85 12.89
N GLU A 104 -0.20 -12.82 12.60
CA GLU A 104 -0.22 -11.54 13.34
C GLU A 104 -1.61 -10.91 13.30
N TYR A 105 -2.20 -10.80 12.11
CA TYR A 105 -3.57 -10.32 11.95
C TYR A 105 -4.58 -11.14 12.75
N MET A 106 -4.54 -12.46 12.63
CA MET A 106 -5.45 -13.35 13.39
C MET A 106 -5.26 -13.23 14.91
N TYR A 107 -4.02 -13.13 15.37
CA TYR A 107 -3.73 -12.91 16.78
C TYR A 107 -4.34 -11.61 17.29
N TRP A 108 -4.18 -10.53 16.54
CA TRP A 108 -4.77 -9.25 16.88
C TRP A 108 -6.30 -9.31 16.89
N VAL A 109 -6.94 -9.91 15.89
CA VAL A 109 -8.39 -10.08 15.82
C VAL A 109 -8.91 -10.88 17.02
N SER A 110 -8.26 -11.99 17.38
CA SER A 110 -8.67 -12.84 18.49
C SER A 110 -8.60 -12.14 19.85
N ARG A 111 -7.60 -11.28 20.03
CA ARG A 111 -7.39 -10.53 21.27
C ARG A 111 -8.33 -9.33 21.39
N THR A 112 -8.66 -8.71 20.27
CA THR A 112 -9.44 -7.48 20.24
C THR A 112 -10.95 -7.75 20.27
N TYR A 113 -11.44 -8.66 19.43
CA TYR A 113 -12.87 -8.94 19.31
C TYR A 113 -13.31 -10.15 20.17
N THR A 114 -13.08 -10.06 21.48
CA THR A 114 -13.37 -11.17 22.41
C THR A 114 -14.86 -11.49 22.54
N GLU A 115 -15.72 -10.47 22.44
CA GLU A 115 -17.19 -10.64 22.48
C GLU A 115 -17.79 -11.06 21.13
N TYR A 116 -17.00 -10.96 20.05
CA TYR A 116 -17.45 -11.25 18.69
C TYR A 116 -16.63 -12.36 18.02
N PRO A 117 -16.68 -13.60 18.53
CA PRO A 117 -15.83 -14.71 18.04
C PRO A 117 -16.07 -15.04 16.57
N MET A 118 -17.18 -14.60 15.99
CA MET A 118 -17.46 -14.77 14.57
C MET A 118 -16.52 -13.97 13.68
N ILE A 119 -15.97 -12.84 14.15
CA ILE A 119 -14.99 -12.04 13.40
C ILE A 119 -13.72 -12.87 13.25
N TYR A 120 -13.22 -13.45 14.33
CA TYR A 120 -12.08 -14.37 14.29
C TYR A 120 -12.32 -15.58 13.37
N LYS A 121 -13.51 -16.22 13.47
CA LYS A 121 -13.84 -17.34 12.57
C LYS A 121 -13.83 -16.94 11.10
N LYS A 122 -14.30 -15.74 10.78
CA LYS A 122 -14.27 -15.20 9.41
C LYS A 122 -12.86 -14.88 8.92
N SER A 123 -11.90 -14.59 9.79
CA SER A 123 -10.50 -14.33 9.43
C SER A 123 -9.69 -15.61 9.17
N LEU A 124 -10.21 -16.79 9.52
CA LEU A 124 -9.49 -18.04 9.31
C LEU A 124 -9.38 -18.38 7.82
N PRO A 125 -8.15 -18.65 7.32
CA PRO A 125 -7.96 -19.25 6.01
C PRO A 125 -8.58 -20.63 5.94
N ASP A 126 -8.99 -21.06 4.78
CA ASP A 126 -9.47 -22.42 4.55
C ASP A 126 -8.31 -23.37 4.34
N THR A 127 -7.90 -24.05 5.39
CA THR A 127 -6.83 -25.05 5.32
C THR A 127 -7.26 -26.33 4.59
N LEU A 128 -8.58 -26.58 4.48
CA LEU A 128 -9.10 -27.73 3.73
C LEU A 128 -8.94 -27.56 2.21
N SER A 129 -8.64 -26.36 1.75
CA SER A 129 -8.33 -26.08 0.34
C SER A 129 -7.11 -26.86 -0.19
N TRP A 130 -6.28 -27.40 0.70
CA TRP A 130 -5.17 -28.29 0.38
C TRP A 130 -5.57 -29.72 0.04
N ARG A 131 -6.79 -30.15 0.43
CA ARG A 131 -7.27 -31.49 0.16
C ARG A 131 -7.64 -31.64 -1.31
N GLU A 132 -7.01 -32.59 -1.94
CA GLU A 132 -7.33 -33.01 -3.30
C GLU A 132 -7.92 -34.42 -3.30
N LYS A 133 -8.80 -34.67 -4.28
CA LYS A 133 -9.38 -35.99 -4.44
C LYS A 133 -8.31 -37.02 -4.80
N LEU A 134 -8.17 -38.07 -3.99
CA LEU A 134 -7.15 -39.11 -4.12
C LEU A 134 -5.70 -38.63 -3.85
N GLY A 135 -5.52 -37.46 -3.26
CA GLY A 135 -4.24 -36.96 -2.76
C GLY A 135 -4.15 -37.02 -1.26
N PHE A 136 -2.95 -37.16 -0.69
CA PHE A 136 -2.69 -37.13 0.74
C PHE A 136 -1.90 -35.87 1.10
N ASN A 137 -2.60 -34.78 1.34
CA ASN A 137 -2.03 -33.46 1.62
C ASN A 137 -2.27 -33.01 3.08
N GLU A 138 -2.53 -33.93 4.00
CA GLU A 138 -2.86 -33.61 5.41
C GLU A 138 -1.75 -32.81 6.09
N LYS A 139 -0.47 -33.00 5.73
CA LYS A 139 0.64 -32.20 6.28
C LYS A 139 0.45 -30.68 6.02
N TYR A 140 -0.13 -30.29 4.88
CA TYR A 140 -0.40 -28.90 4.58
C TYR A 140 -1.67 -28.40 5.26
N VAL A 141 -2.69 -29.25 5.38
CA VAL A 141 -3.92 -28.93 6.13
C VAL A 141 -3.60 -28.59 7.58
N ASP A 142 -2.73 -29.39 8.20
CA ASP A 142 -2.44 -29.27 9.64
C ASP A 142 -1.37 -28.22 9.93
N TYR A 143 -0.33 -28.12 9.10
CA TYR A 143 0.90 -27.40 9.46
C TYR A 143 1.14 -26.13 8.64
N TYR A 144 0.66 -26.03 7.40
CA TYR A 144 1.06 -24.95 6.50
C TYR A 144 0.85 -23.55 7.07
N LEU A 145 -0.29 -23.30 7.71
CA LEU A 145 -0.58 -21.98 8.29
C LEU A 145 0.16 -21.72 9.61
N ARG A 146 0.36 -22.77 10.41
CA ARG A 146 0.67 -22.61 11.85
C ARG A 146 2.09 -23.00 12.22
N HIS A 147 2.72 -23.87 11.44
CA HIS A 147 4.03 -24.37 11.79
C HIS A 147 5.13 -23.38 11.38
N PRO A 148 6.13 -23.10 12.25
CA PRO A 148 7.21 -22.15 11.96
C PRO A 148 7.99 -22.43 10.67
N ALA A 149 8.03 -23.67 10.19
CA ALA A 149 8.67 -24.03 8.93
C ALA A 149 8.05 -23.35 7.70
N TYR A 150 6.77 -22.98 7.78
CA TYR A 150 6.04 -22.35 6.69
C TYR A 150 5.72 -20.87 6.95
N ARG A 151 6.30 -20.26 7.98
CA ARG A 151 5.96 -18.87 8.36
C ARG A 151 6.25 -17.87 7.26
N ASP A 152 7.33 -18.07 6.51
CA ASP A 152 7.79 -17.20 5.45
C ASP A 152 7.24 -17.62 4.05
N TYR A 153 6.28 -18.53 4.02
CA TYR A 153 5.55 -18.93 2.82
C TYR A 153 4.31 -18.05 2.61
N PRO A 154 3.84 -17.87 1.38
CA PRO A 154 2.68 -17.03 1.12
C PRO A 154 1.42 -17.57 1.79
N VAL A 155 0.59 -16.70 2.33
CA VAL A 155 -0.73 -17.11 2.83
C VAL A 155 -1.63 -17.51 1.67
N VAL A 156 -2.30 -18.65 1.81
CA VAL A 156 -3.26 -19.18 0.84
C VAL A 156 -4.53 -19.66 1.53
N GLY A 157 -5.55 -20.01 0.75
CA GLY A 157 -6.84 -20.37 1.31
C GLY A 157 -7.60 -19.17 1.85
N VAL A 158 -7.30 -17.98 1.38
CA VAL A 158 -7.95 -16.70 1.71
C VAL A 158 -8.81 -16.22 0.56
N SER A 159 -9.99 -15.69 0.87
CA SER A 159 -10.87 -15.08 -0.12
C SER A 159 -10.48 -13.62 -0.37
N TRP A 160 -10.94 -13.06 -1.49
CA TRP A 160 -10.78 -11.64 -1.80
C TRP A 160 -11.32 -10.72 -0.68
N ASN A 161 -12.47 -11.08 -0.12
CA ASN A 161 -13.05 -10.34 1.00
C ASN A 161 -12.13 -10.34 2.23
N GLN A 162 -11.54 -11.50 2.55
CA GLN A 162 -10.59 -11.60 3.66
C GLN A 162 -9.31 -10.80 3.41
N ALA A 163 -8.80 -10.79 2.18
CA ALA A 163 -7.64 -9.99 1.81
C ALA A 163 -7.92 -8.47 1.98
N ASN A 164 -9.11 -8.00 1.64
CA ASN A 164 -9.50 -6.61 1.89
C ASN A 164 -9.65 -6.27 3.38
N GLU A 165 -10.17 -7.18 4.19
CA GLU A 165 -10.20 -6.98 5.65
C GLU A 165 -8.78 -6.90 6.26
N PHE A 166 -7.85 -7.70 5.73
CA PHE A 166 -6.44 -7.57 6.09
C PHE A 166 -5.86 -6.20 5.70
N CYS A 167 -6.16 -5.70 4.50
CA CYS A 167 -5.73 -4.36 4.07
C CYS A 167 -6.25 -3.26 5.00
N ARG A 168 -7.51 -3.33 5.43
CA ARG A 168 -8.09 -2.39 6.41
C ARG A 168 -7.38 -2.46 7.75
N TRP A 169 -7.22 -3.67 8.28
CA TRP A 169 -6.50 -3.88 9.53
C TRP A 169 -5.08 -3.32 9.47
N ARG A 170 -4.34 -3.60 8.38
CA ARG A 170 -2.99 -3.08 8.19
C ARG A 170 -2.96 -1.56 8.16
N SER A 171 -3.91 -0.92 7.47
CA SER A 171 -4.06 0.53 7.43
C SER A 171 -4.23 1.12 8.83
N ASP A 172 -5.11 0.53 9.62
CA ASP A 172 -5.39 0.99 10.97
C ASP A 172 -4.17 0.79 11.90
N ARG A 173 -3.49 -0.34 11.81
CA ARG A 173 -2.30 -0.60 12.63
C ARG A 173 -1.14 0.33 12.30
N VAL A 174 -0.88 0.58 11.02
CA VAL A 174 0.20 1.48 10.58
C VAL A 174 -0.10 2.91 11.00
N ASN A 175 -1.32 3.40 10.77
CA ASN A 175 -1.69 4.75 11.16
C ASN A 175 -1.72 4.95 12.67
N GLU A 176 -2.18 3.96 13.43
CA GLU A 176 -2.09 4.00 14.89
C GLU A 176 -0.65 4.10 15.37
N TYR A 177 0.24 3.27 14.81
CA TYR A 177 1.67 3.31 15.15
C TYR A 177 2.28 4.70 14.87
N ILE A 178 1.97 5.29 13.71
CA ILE A 178 2.44 6.64 13.36
C ILE A 178 1.93 7.67 14.39
N LEU A 179 0.64 7.64 14.72
CA LEU A 179 0.05 8.58 15.70
C LEU A 179 0.65 8.42 17.10
N ILE A 180 1.00 7.21 17.50
CA ILE A 180 1.70 6.95 18.77
C ILE A 180 3.13 7.47 18.70
N ARG A 181 3.85 7.22 17.62
CA ARG A 181 5.23 7.71 17.41
C ARG A 181 5.30 9.23 17.42
N GLU A 182 4.33 9.91 16.81
CA GLU A 182 4.21 11.37 16.82
C GLU A 182 3.69 11.91 18.17
N GLY A 183 3.43 11.04 19.14
CA GLY A 183 2.95 11.42 20.46
C GLY A 183 1.51 11.93 20.50
N ILE A 184 0.74 11.73 19.46
CA ILE A 184 -0.67 12.16 19.35
C ILE A 184 -1.59 11.19 20.09
N LEU A 185 -1.28 9.89 20.02
CA LEU A 185 -1.95 8.85 20.78
C LEU A 185 -1.00 8.25 21.82
N LEU A 186 -1.57 7.77 22.91
CA LEU A 186 -0.90 6.93 23.89
C LEU A 186 -1.10 5.47 23.51
N MET A 187 -0.07 4.66 23.71
CA MET A 187 -0.18 3.22 23.46
C MET A 187 -1.25 2.60 24.38
N ASN A 188 -2.27 2.02 23.77
CA ASN A 188 -3.30 1.26 24.48
C ASN A 188 -3.19 -0.24 24.13
N PRO A 189 -2.62 -1.07 25.01
CA PRO A 189 -2.51 -2.51 24.76
C PRO A 189 -3.84 -3.25 24.86
N ASN A 190 -4.85 -2.66 25.52
CA ASN A 190 -6.15 -3.26 25.78
C ASN A 190 -7.25 -2.62 24.94
N GLN A 191 -7.28 -2.94 23.65
CA GLN A 191 -8.30 -2.44 22.72
C GLN A 191 -9.48 -3.44 22.57
N GLN A 192 -9.92 -4.04 23.69
CA GLN A 192 -10.98 -5.04 23.62
C GLN A 192 -12.31 -4.43 23.19
N ASN A 193 -12.85 -4.96 22.11
CA ASN A 193 -14.12 -4.59 21.49
C ASN A 193 -14.24 -3.13 20.95
N GLU A 194 -13.26 -2.30 21.22
CA GLU A 194 -13.18 -0.92 20.73
C GLU A 194 -11.80 -0.63 20.13
N PRO A 195 -11.43 -1.31 19.03
CA PRO A 195 -10.12 -1.10 18.42
C PRO A 195 -10.00 0.28 17.80
N PHE A 196 -8.75 0.74 17.72
CA PHE A 196 -8.45 1.89 16.89
C PHE A 196 -8.82 1.59 15.43
N THR A 197 -9.58 2.49 14.81
CA THR A 197 -9.74 2.55 13.35
C THR A 197 -9.48 3.97 12.90
N THR A 198 -8.77 4.11 11.79
CA THR A 198 -8.41 5.41 11.21
C THR A 198 -9.65 6.27 10.94
N ASP A 199 -10.73 5.63 10.47
CA ASP A 199 -11.99 6.32 10.17
C ASP A 199 -12.67 6.86 11.41
N ALA A 200 -12.82 6.03 12.45
CA ALA A 200 -13.44 6.45 13.70
C ALA A 200 -12.62 7.56 14.37
N TYR A 201 -11.29 7.47 14.30
CA TYR A 201 -10.41 8.50 14.82
C TYR A 201 -10.59 9.83 14.06
N MET A 202 -10.55 9.82 12.74
CA MET A 202 -10.75 11.03 11.92
C MET A 202 -12.15 11.63 12.09
N ALA A 203 -13.17 10.78 12.29
CA ALA A 203 -14.53 11.22 12.57
C ALA A 203 -14.75 11.76 14.00
N GLY A 204 -13.74 11.67 14.88
CA GLY A 204 -13.84 12.07 16.27
C GLY A 204 -14.67 11.11 17.13
N GLN A 205 -14.83 9.86 16.70
CA GLN A 205 -15.58 8.83 17.41
C GLN A 205 -14.68 7.94 18.30
N TYR A 206 -13.36 8.01 18.11
CA TYR A 206 -12.38 7.29 18.91
C TYR A 206 -11.80 8.22 19.97
N GLU A 207 -12.12 7.98 21.24
CA GLU A 207 -11.70 8.82 22.36
C GLU A 207 -10.62 8.15 23.24
N GLN A 208 -10.36 6.87 23.02
CA GLN A 208 -9.41 6.13 23.83
C GLN A 208 -7.97 6.49 23.48
N GLY A 209 -7.14 6.63 24.49
CA GLY A 209 -5.71 6.83 24.30
C GLY A 209 -5.31 8.19 23.68
N LEU A 210 -6.20 9.15 23.60
CA LEU A 210 -5.84 10.51 23.16
C LEU A 210 -4.82 11.12 24.13
N ASN A 211 -3.69 11.60 23.60
CA ASN A 211 -2.70 12.31 24.40
C ASN A 211 -3.04 13.80 24.45
N PRO A 212 -3.47 14.36 25.60
CA PRO A 212 -3.86 15.76 25.68
C PRO A 212 -2.74 16.74 25.34
N GLN A 213 -1.47 16.32 25.46
CA GLN A 213 -0.29 17.15 25.18
C GLN A 213 0.17 17.07 23.73
N GLY A 214 -0.21 15.98 23.03
CA GLY A 214 0.20 15.72 21.65
C GLY A 214 -0.85 16.07 20.60
N GLN A 215 -2.05 16.51 21.01
CA GLN A 215 -3.09 16.84 20.06
C GLN A 215 -2.81 18.15 19.32
N ILE A 216 -3.27 18.21 18.06
CA ILE A 216 -3.13 19.41 17.23
C ILE A 216 -4.04 20.53 17.78
N ALA A 217 -3.49 21.71 17.91
CA ALA A 217 -4.28 22.88 18.31
C ALA A 217 -5.35 23.21 17.26
N ASN A 218 -6.58 23.42 17.70
CA ASN A 218 -7.65 23.88 16.84
C ASN A 218 -7.67 25.41 16.84
N LEU A 219 -7.27 26.01 15.73
CA LEU A 219 -7.23 27.47 15.59
C LEU A 219 -8.59 28.08 15.22
N ASP A 220 -9.65 27.27 15.06
CA ASP A 220 -11.01 27.74 14.78
C ASP A 220 -11.55 28.53 15.97
N PRO A 221 -11.80 29.84 15.82
CA PRO A 221 -12.28 30.69 16.92
C PRO A 221 -13.65 30.28 17.47
N SER A 222 -14.46 29.58 16.67
CA SER A 222 -15.79 29.07 17.09
C SER A 222 -15.71 27.90 18.05
N LYS A 223 -14.55 27.23 18.16
CA LYS A 223 -14.34 26.01 18.97
C LYS A 223 -13.73 26.27 20.36
N GLY A 224 -13.77 27.48 20.84
CA GLY A 224 -13.52 27.77 22.28
C GLY A 224 -12.27 28.58 22.61
N GLY A 225 -11.51 29.03 21.64
CA GLY A 225 -10.32 29.86 21.85
C GLY A 225 -10.62 31.38 21.98
N TYR A 226 -11.85 31.80 21.75
CA TYR A 226 -12.25 33.21 21.64
C TYR A 226 -13.13 33.63 22.84
N ASP A 227 -12.80 34.73 23.49
CA ASP A 227 -13.65 35.34 24.49
C ASP A 227 -14.56 36.36 23.80
N PRO A 228 -15.87 36.08 23.66
CA PRO A 228 -16.78 36.98 22.96
C PRO A 228 -16.97 38.32 23.65
N THR A 229 -16.62 38.43 24.95
CA THR A 229 -16.80 39.63 25.73
C THR A 229 -15.63 40.59 25.57
N THR A 230 -14.41 40.07 25.44
CA THR A 230 -13.20 40.89 25.36
C THR A 230 -12.59 40.93 23.96
N GLY A 231 -13.11 40.17 23.01
CA GLY A 231 -12.56 40.06 21.67
C GLY A 231 -11.14 39.49 21.61
N LYS A 232 -10.66 38.88 22.71
CA LYS A 232 -9.29 38.36 22.81
C LYS A 232 -9.27 36.85 22.75
N LEU A 233 -8.31 36.31 22.02
CA LEU A 233 -8.00 34.89 22.02
C LEU A 233 -7.37 34.47 23.34
N LYS A 234 -7.92 33.40 23.91
CA LYS A 234 -7.31 32.71 25.06
C LYS A 234 -6.28 31.70 24.52
N LEU A 235 -5.12 32.18 24.12
CA LEU A 235 -4.03 31.35 23.55
C LEU A 235 -3.60 30.17 24.45
N LYS A 236 -3.91 30.22 25.74
CA LYS A 236 -3.58 29.16 26.70
C LYS A 236 -4.58 28.01 26.76
N ASN A 237 -5.75 28.11 26.12
CA ASN A 237 -6.82 27.12 26.15
C ASN A 237 -7.42 26.94 24.77
N LEU A 238 -6.59 26.83 23.73
CA LEU A 238 -7.07 26.43 22.40
C LEU A 238 -7.66 25.03 22.51
N ALA A 239 -8.85 24.83 21.94
CA ALA A 239 -9.40 23.53 21.78
C ALA A 239 -8.42 22.68 20.96
N THR A 240 -8.36 21.40 21.23
CA THR A 240 -7.57 20.44 20.43
C THR A 240 -8.47 19.74 19.42
N ARG A 241 -7.87 19.22 18.40
CA ARG A 241 -8.55 18.41 17.38
C ARG A 241 -7.74 17.17 17.01
N ASN A 242 -8.44 16.18 16.50
CA ASN A 242 -7.80 15.03 15.89
C ASN A 242 -7.07 15.40 14.59
N VAL A 243 -6.11 14.59 14.21
CA VAL A 243 -5.41 14.69 12.92
C VAL A 243 -6.41 14.51 11.79
N LYS A 244 -6.27 15.33 10.76
CA LYS A 244 -7.01 15.21 9.49
C LYS A 244 -6.07 14.74 8.39
N MET A 245 -6.62 14.26 7.30
CA MET A 245 -5.84 13.94 6.10
C MET A 245 -5.00 15.12 5.60
N SER A 246 -5.51 16.35 5.75
CA SER A 246 -4.82 17.60 5.39
C SER A 246 -3.58 17.91 6.21
N ASP A 247 -3.36 17.20 7.31
CA ASP A 247 -2.18 17.41 8.16
C ASP A 247 -0.96 16.61 7.68
N GLY A 248 -1.13 15.69 6.71
CA GLY A 248 -0.05 14.92 6.10
C GLY A 248 0.57 13.83 6.99
N ILE A 249 -0.01 13.55 8.16
CA ILE A 249 0.52 12.57 9.13
C ILE A 249 -0.01 11.15 8.84
N ILE A 250 -1.30 11.05 8.51
CA ILE A 250 -1.97 9.79 8.26
C ILE A 250 -1.69 9.33 6.82
N LEU A 251 -1.24 8.09 6.68
CA LEU A 251 -0.99 7.48 5.38
C LEU A 251 -2.29 7.03 4.70
N PRO A 252 -2.30 6.99 3.35
CA PRO A 252 -3.40 6.39 2.58
C PRO A 252 -3.64 4.94 2.99
N ARG A 253 -4.84 4.45 2.71
CA ARG A 253 -5.20 3.07 3.03
C ARG A 253 -4.44 2.08 2.15
N TYR A 254 -4.06 0.96 2.77
CA TYR A 254 -3.68 -0.23 2.02
C TYR A 254 -4.91 -0.83 1.33
N ARG A 255 -4.72 -1.34 0.15
CA ARG A 255 -5.73 -2.01 -0.67
C ARG A 255 -5.09 -3.10 -1.54
N LEU A 256 -5.88 -3.87 -2.23
CA LEU A 256 -5.37 -4.73 -3.28
C LEU A 256 -4.95 -3.90 -4.51
N PRO A 257 -3.96 -4.35 -5.30
CA PRO A 257 -3.59 -3.69 -6.54
C PRO A 257 -4.73 -3.79 -7.56
N THR A 258 -4.90 -2.78 -8.38
CA THR A 258 -5.68 -2.93 -9.61
C THR A 258 -4.95 -3.88 -10.57
N GLU A 259 -5.67 -4.45 -11.51
CA GLU A 259 -5.06 -5.32 -12.53
C GLU A 259 -3.95 -4.61 -13.30
N ALA A 260 -4.14 -3.33 -13.61
CA ALA A 260 -3.16 -2.53 -14.34
C ALA A 260 -1.91 -2.20 -13.50
N GLU A 261 -2.07 -1.85 -12.23
CA GLU A 261 -0.95 -1.63 -11.30
C GLU A 261 -0.12 -2.91 -11.16
N TRP A 262 -0.79 -4.05 -11.01
CA TRP A 262 -0.13 -5.34 -10.89
C TRP A 262 0.68 -5.68 -12.15
N GLU A 263 0.07 -5.56 -13.35
CA GLU A 263 0.75 -5.86 -14.62
C GLU A 263 1.91 -4.90 -14.89
N PHE A 264 1.73 -3.60 -14.59
CA PHE A 264 2.78 -2.59 -14.72
C PHE A 264 3.99 -2.90 -13.83
N ALA A 265 3.74 -3.20 -12.55
CA ALA A 265 4.77 -3.55 -11.59
C ALA A 265 5.50 -4.84 -11.97
N ALA A 266 4.77 -5.84 -12.48
CA ALA A 266 5.33 -7.13 -12.88
C ALA A 266 6.29 -7.00 -14.06
N TYR A 267 6.04 -6.10 -15.01
CA TYR A 267 6.97 -5.89 -16.13
C TYR A 267 8.30 -5.27 -15.71
N GLY A 268 8.36 -4.50 -14.63
CA GLY A 268 9.60 -3.89 -14.15
C GLY A 268 10.24 -2.93 -15.17
N LEU A 269 9.45 -2.08 -15.83
CA LEU A 269 9.89 -1.21 -16.92
C LEU A 269 10.57 0.06 -16.39
N ILE A 270 11.66 -0.07 -15.62
CA ILE A 270 12.42 1.08 -15.11
C ILE A 270 13.00 1.88 -16.28
N GLY A 271 12.80 3.20 -16.25
CA GLY A 271 13.30 4.12 -17.25
C GLY A 271 12.48 4.19 -18.55
N ASN A 272 11.41 3.43 -18.69
CA ASN A 272 10.52 3.42 -19.86
C ASN A 272 9.17 4.11 -19.61
N THR A 273 9.15 5.07 -18.69
CA THR A 273 7.91 5.70 -18.23
C THR A 273 7.25 6.63 -19.26
N ILE A 274 8.04 7.23 -20.16
CA ILE A 274 7.54 8.23 -21.13
C ILE A 274 7.34 7.61 -22.50
N ASP A 275 8.33 6.89 -23.02
CA ASP A 275 8.31 6.28 -24.35
C ASP A 275 8.66 4.79 -24.24
N GLU A 276 7.62 3.96 -24.17
CA GLU A 276 7.79 2.51 -24.25
C GLU A 276 8.27 2.15 -25.68
N ARG A 277 9.59 2.08 -25.87
CA ARG A 277 10.19 1.52 -27.08
C ARG A 277 10.22 0.01 -26.97
N VAL A 278 9.10 -0.61 -27.17
CA VAL A 278 9.00 -2.07 -27.16
C VAL A 278 9.23 -2.59 -28.56
N ILE A 279 10.43 -3.09 -28.84
CA ILE A 279 10.70 -3.92 -30.02
C ILE A 279 10.13 -5.32 -29.77
N GLU A 280 10.26 -5.80 -28.55
CA GLU A 280 9.73 -7.10 -28.10
C GLU A 280 9.24 -6.99 -26.66
N LYS A 281 7.92 -7.17 -26.48
CA LYS A 281 7.29 -7.06 -25.15
C LYS A 281 7.73 -8.21 -24.26
N ARG A 282 8.20 -7.90 -23.03
CA ARG A 282 8.49 -8.91 -22.00
C ARG A 282 7.32 -9.86 -21.83
N ILE A 283 7.61 -11.13 -21.66
CA ILE A 283 6.60 -12.17 -21.37
C ILE A 283 6.52 -12.39 -19.86
N TYR A 284 7.67 -12.41 -19.20
CA TYR A 284 7.85 -12.65 -17.78
C TYR A 284 8.44 -11.41 -17.08
N PRO A 285 8.49 -11.39 -15.74
CA PRO A 285 9.11 -10.29 -14.96
C PRO A 285 10.62 -10.13 -15.20
N TRP A 286 11.25 -11.11 -15.82
CA TRP A 286 12.68 -11.12 -16.18
C TRP A 286 12.88 -10.99 -17.69
N ASP A 287 14.12 -10.75 -18.11
CA ASP A 287 14.48 -10.67 -19.50
C ASP A 287 14.49 -12.06 -20.16
N GLY A 288 14.00 -12.12 -21.41
CA GLY A 288 13.97 -13.33 -22.22
C GLY A 288 12.63 -14.10 -22.15
N HIS A 289 12.56 -15.17 -22.94
CA HIS A 289 11.36 -15.97 -23.16
C HIS A 289 11.40 -17.33 -22.45
N TRP A 290 12.46 -17.60 -21.72
CA TRP A 290 12.71 -18.87 -21.05
C TRP A 290 12.42 -18.79 -19.55
N VAL A 291 12.13 -19.95 -18.99
CA VAL A 291 11.84 -20.12 -17.56
C VAL A 291 13.04 -20.63 -16.75
N ARG A 292 14.16 -20.86 -17.43
CA ARG A 292 15.43 -21.24 -16.81
C ARG A 292 16.45 -20.13 -16.94
N ASN A 293 17.25 -19.93 -15.91
CA ASN A 293 18.29 -18.92 -15.91
C ASN A 293 19.36 -19.23 -16.96
N PRO A 294 19.64 -18.30 -17.89
CA PRO A 294 20.68 -18.48 -18.90
C PRO A 294 22.06 -18.06 -18.43
N GLN A 295 22.19 -17.39 -17.28
CA GLN A 295 23.45 -16.88 -16.77
C GLN A 295 24.38 -18.01 -16.36
N GLU A 296 25.65 -17.89 -16.71
CA GLU A 296 26.66 -18.93 -16.58
C GLU A 296 26.74 -19.55 -15.18
N ASN A 297 26.66 -18.72 -14.13
CA ASN A 297 26.73 -19.16 -12.72
C ASN A 297 25.47 -19.86 -12.22
N PHE A 298 24.33 -19.65 -12.86
CA PHE A 298 22.98 -20.14 -12.46
C PHE A 298 22.31 -20.90 -13.59
N GLN A 299 23.07 -21.33 -14.56
CA GLN A 299 22.55 -21.95 -15.77
C GLN A 299 21.70 -23.18 -15.46
N GLY A 300 20.45 -23.12 -15.87
CA GLY A 300 19.48 -24.20 -15.69
C GLY A 300 18.60 -24.09 -14.46
N ASP A 301 18.90 -23.19 -13.51
CA ASP A 301 18.03 -22.91 -12.37
C ASP A 301 16.70 -22.34 -12.86
N MET A 302 15.60 -22.73 -12.21
CA MET A 302 14.28 -22.19 -12.53
C MET A 302 14.14 -20.75 -12.01
N LEU A 303 13.49 -19.91 -12.81
CA LEU A 303 13.25 -18.50 -12.47
C LEU A 303 11.95 -18.27 -11.70
N ALA A 304 11.11 -19.30 -11.57
CA ALA A 304 9.84 -19.23 -10.85
C ALA A 304 9.41 -20.64 -10.39
N ASN A 305 8.47 -20.65 -9.44
CA ASN A 305 7.82 -21.87 -8.95
C ASN A 305 6.57 -22.18 -9.79
N PHE A 306 6.56 -23.29 -10.49
CA PHE A 306 5.44 -23.74 -11.33
C PHE A 306 5.54 -25.24 -11.67
N VAL A 307 4.45 -25.84 -12.13
CA VAL A 307 4.44 -27.24 -12.58
C VAL A 307 4.95 -27.36 -14.03
N ARG A 308 5.94 -28.22 -14.27
CA ARG A 308 6.49 -28.44 -15.61
C ARG A 308 5.64 -29.39 -16.44
N GLY A 309 4.95 -30.30 -15.80
CA GLY A 309 4.11 -31.28 -16.45
C GLY A 309 3.28 -32.07 -15.43
N ARG A 310 2.48 -33.01 -15.90
CA ARG A 310 1.60 -33.80 -15.06
C ARG A 310 2.42 -34.59 -14.01
N GLY A 311 2.17 -34.32 -12.74
CA GLY A 311 2.82 -34.95 -11.60
C GLY A 311 4.21 -34.42 -11.28
N ASP A 312 4.68 -33.36 -11.95
CA ASP A 312 6.00 -32.77 -11.71
C ASP A 312 5.85 -31.46 -10.93
N TYR A 313 5.52 -31.60 -9.65
CA TYR A 313 5.38 -30.49 -8.69
C TYR A 313 6.62 -30.26 -7.84
N MET A 314 7.63 -31.16 -7.94
CA MET A 314 8.60 -31.28 -6.89
C MET A 314 10.00 -30.85 -7.32
N GLY A 315 10.68 -30.17 -6.44
CA GLY A 315 12.11 -29.97 -6.47
C GLY A 315 12.93 -31.24 -6.18
N VAL A 316 12.53 -32.39 -6.68
CA VAL A 316 13.22 -33.68 -6.44
C VAL A 316 14.67 -33.64 -6.89
N SER A 317 14.95 -32.90 -7.95
CA SER A 317 16.32 -32.68 -8.47
C SER A 317 16.99 -31.44 -7.86
N GLY A 318 16.46 -30.88 -6.79
CA GLY A 318 16.96 -29.66 -6.15
C GLY A 318 17.01 -28.48 -7.14
N HIS A 319 18.15 -27.82 -7.22
CA HIS A 319 18.34 -26.65 -8.10
C HIS A 319 18.14 -26.94 -9.61
N LEU A 320 18.11 -28.17 -10.03
CA LEU A 320 17.77 -28.53 -11.42
C LEU A 320 16.27 -28.48 -11.70
N ASN A 321 15.46 -28.33 -10.66
CA ASN A 321 14.04 -28.06 -10.72
C ASN A 321 13.75 -26.70 -10.08
N ASP A 322 12.51 -26.39 -9.73
CA ASP A 322 12.12 -25.13 -9.10
C ASP A 322 12.46 -25.04 -7.59
N ASN A 323 13.00 -26.10 -7.04
CA ASN A 323 13.42 -26.21 -5.62
C ASN A 323 12.27 -26.06 -4.62
N ALA A 324 11.03 -26.21 -5.04
CA ALA A 324 9.83 -26.12 -4.20
C ALA A 324 9.03 -27.44 -4.26
N ASP A 325 8.39 -27.80 -3.14
CA ASP A 325 7.46 -28.92 -3.05
C ASP A 325 6.09 -28.54 -3.65
N ILE A 326 5.51 -27.46 -3.14
CA ILE A 326 4.27 -26.85 -3.65
C ILE A 326 4.51 -25.36 -3.75
N THR A 327 4.36 -24.59 -2.66
CA THR A 327 4.73 -23.18 -2.57
C THR A 327 6.19 -23.05 -2.16
N ALA A 328 6.79 -21.90 -2.42
CA ALA A 328 8.12 -21.49 -1.98
C ALA A 328 8.02 -20.32 -1.00
N PRO A 329 9.04 -20.05 -0.18
CA PRO A 329 9.11 -18.84 0.63
C PRO A 329 8.96 -17.58 -0.21
N VAL A 330 8.38 -16.52 0.37
CA VAL A 330 8.06 -15.27 -0.36
C VAL A 330 9.28 -14.54 -0.92
N PHE A 331 10.48 -14.78 -0.39
CA PHE A 331 11.75 -14.25 -0.91
C PHE A 331 12.51 -15.25 -1.81
N SER A 332 11.81 -16.19 -2.43
CA SER A 332 12.43 -17.14 -3.35
C SER A 332 12.62 -16.52 -4.73
N TYR A 333 13.58 -17.09 -5.47
CA TYR A 333 13.94 -16.68 -6.83
C TYR A 333 14.51 -15.26 -6.92
N TRP A 334 14.66 -14.75 -8.13
CA TRP A 334 15.21 -13.42 -8.38
C TRP A 334 14.07 -12.39 -8.49
N PRO A 335 14.22 -11.24 -7.84
CA PRO A 335 13.26 -10.17 -8.00
C PRO A 335 13.33 -9.57 -9.41
N ASN A 336 12.26 -8.89 -9.81
CA ASN A 336 12.27 -8.09 -11.04
C ASN A 336 13.06 -6.78 -10.85
N ASP A 337 13.11 -5.91 -11.88
CA ASP A 337 13.89 -4.68 -11.85
C ASP A 337 13.43 -3.67 -10.77
N TYR A 338 12.20 -3.75 -10.28
CA TYR A 338 11.73 -2.98 -9.12
C TYR A 338 12.09 -3.60 -7.77
N GLY A 339 12.65 -4.80 -7.75
CA GLY A 339 12.92 -5.55 -6.51
C GLY A 339 11.73 -6.39 -6.02
N LEU A 340 10.71 -6.61 -6.83
CA LEU A 340 9.53 -7.38 -6.48
C LEU A 340 9.76 -8.88 -6.70
N TYR A 341 9.51 -9.68 -5.67
CA TYR A 341 9.63 -11.13 -5.72
C TYR A 341 8.34 -11.80 -6.21
N ASN A 342 8.49 -12.96 -6.85
CA ASN A 342 7.41 -13.89 -7.22
C ASN A 342 6.26 -13.27 -8.04
N MET A 343 6.55 -12.25 -8.86
CA MET A 343 5.54 -11.69 -9.78
C MET A 343 5.11 -12.68 -10.87
N SER A 344 5.71 -13.86 -10.94
CA SER A 344 5.31 -15.00 -11.77
C SER A 344 5.54 -16.28 -11.01
N GLY A 345 4.51 -17.12 -10.91
CA GLY A 345 4.56 -18.39 -10.18
C GLY A 345 4.35 -18.22 -8.68
N ASN A 346 4.66 -19.24 -7.93
CA ASN A 346 4.40 -19.40 -6.50
C ASN A 346 2.90 -19.39 -6.18
N VAL A 347 2.27 -18.25 -5.99
CA VAL A 347 0.81 -18.15 -5.84
C VAL A 347 0.25 -17.10 -6.79
N SER A 348 -0.93 -17.36 -7.36
CA SER A 348 -1.69 -16.34 -8.06
C SER A 348 -2.16 -15.29 -7.07
N GLU A 349 -2.23 -14.02 -7.50
CA GLU A 349 -2.51 -12.92 -6.59
C GLU A 349 -3.85 -12.26 -6.89
N TRP A 350 -4.64 -12.04 -5.82
CA TRP A 350 -5.86 -11.27 -5.90
C TRP A 350 -5.58 -9.83 -6.33
N THR A 351 -6.39 -9.32 -7.26
CA THR A 351 -6.46 -7.90 -7.60
C THR A 351 -7.82 -7.32 -7.20
N ASP A 352 -7.91 -5.99 -7.14
CA ASP A 352 -9.16 -5.30 -6.85
C ASP A 352 -10.15 -5.34 -8.02
N SER A 353 -9.64 -5.48 -9.24
CA SER A 353 -10.41 -5.39 -10.47
C SER A 353 -11.35 -6.59 -10.69
N ASN A 354 -12.56 -6.30 -11.17
CA ASN A 354 -13.47 -7.33 -11.63
C ASN A 354 -13.03 -7.91 -12.99
N TYR A 355 -13.28 -9.19 -13.18
CA TYR A 355 -13.00 -9.86 -14.43
C TYR A 355 -14.13 -9.66 -15.44
N GLU A 356 -13.84 -8.87 -16.47
CA GLU A 356 -14.73 -8.68 -17.62
C GLU A 356 -13.97 -8.97 -18.91
N LYS A 357 -14.58 -9.74 -19.81
CA LYS A 357 -13.95 -10.13 -21.09
C LYS A 357 -13.79 -8.94 -22.04
N SER A 358 -14.71 -8.00 -22.00
CA SER A 358 -14.71 -6.81 -22.88
C SER A 358 -14.17 -5.56 -22.19
N ALA A 359 -13.39 -5.73 -21.14
CA ALA A 359 -12.85 -4.60 -20.35
C ALA A 359 -12.09 -3.58 -21.22
N SER A 360 -11.38 -4.03 -22.24
CA SER A 360 -10.62 -3.18 -23.15
C SER A 360 -11.45 -2.13 -23.87
N ASP A 361 -12.76 -2.35 -24.04
CA ASP A 361 -13.61 -1.53 -24.90
C ASP A 361 -14.17 -0.30 -24.19
N PHE A 362 -14.24 -0.30 -22.86
CA PHE A 362 -14.93 0.75 -22.10
C PHE A 362 -14.18 1.30 -20.88
N VAL A 363 -13.06 0.70 -20.48
CA VAL A 363 -12.30 1.16 -19.32
C VAL A 363 -11.35 2.32 -19.69
N SER A 364 -11.20 3.28 -18.78
CA SER A 364 -10.31 4.43 -18.95
C SER A 364 -8.88 4.00 -19.29
N GLY A 365 -8.17 4.80 -20.07
CA GLY A 365 -6.74 4.66 -20.30
C GLY A 365 -5.88 5.16 -19.13
N LEU A 366 -6.46 5.90 -18.17
CA LEU A 366 -5.78 6.43 -17.00
C LEU A 366 -6.28 5.67 -15.76
N ASN A 367 -5.36 5.02 -15.05
CA ASN A 367 -5.62 4.22 -13.84
C ASN A 367 -6.83 3.27 -14.01
N PRO A 368 -6.81 2.38 -15.02
CA PRO A 368 -7.97 1.55 -15.32
C PRO A 368 -8.29 0.61 -14.15
N ASN A 369 -9.55 0.62 -13.72
CA ASN A 369 -10.10 -0.35 -12.78
C ASN A 369 -11.56 -0.62 -13.12
N ILE A 370 -12.00 -1.86 -12.97
CA ILE A 370 -13.40 -2.25 -13.09
C ILE A 370 -13.86 -2.61 -11.69
N GLU A 371 -14.61 -1.70 -11.10
CA GLU A 371 -15.20 -1.91 -9.79
C GLU A 371 -16.52 -2.67 -9.89
N GLY A 372 -16.84 -3.43 -8.87
CA GLY A 372 -18.11 -4.09 -8.70
C GLY A 372 -18.08 -5.00 -7.48
N ASN A 373 -19.12 -4.95 -6.69
CA ASN A 373 -19.25 -5.69 -5.44
C ASN A 373 -20.48 -6.59 -5.41
N ASP A 374 -20.92 -7.07 -6.57
CA ASP A 374 -22.00 -8.06 -6.60
C ASP A 374 -21.55 -9.34 -5.88
N LEU A 375 -22.46 -9.99 -5.18
CA LEU A 375 -22.18 -11.17 -4.35
C LEU A 375 -21.48 -12.32 -5.08
N ASN A 376 -21.57 -12.35 -6.40
CA ASN A 376 -20.94 -13.35 -7.26
C ASN A 376 -19.87 -12.75 -8.19
N SER A 377 -19.28 -11.61 -7.82
CA SER A 377 -18.24 -10.98 -8.64
C SER A 377 -17.04 -11.89 -8.83
N ARG A 378 -16.62 -11.98 -10.09
CA ARG A 378 -15.36 -12.62 -10.45
C ARG A 378 -14.26 -11.57 -10.34
N LYS A 379 -13.27 -11.84 -9.53
CA LYS A 379 -12.11 -10.98 -9.35
C LYS A 379 -10.94 -11.49 -10.16
N VAL A 380 -10.19 -10.57 -10.77
CA VAL A 380 -9.00 -10.95 -11.52
C VAL A 380 -7.93 -11.47 -10.57
N VAL A 381 -7.30 -12.58 -10.95
CA VAL A 381 -6.07 -13.10 -10.35
C VAL A 381 -4.96 -13.11 -11.38
N ARG A 382 -3.74 -12.86 -10.93
CA ARG A 382 -2.58 -12.65 -11.80
C ARG A 382 -1.38 -13.47 -11.34
N GLY A 383 -0.37 -13.60 -12.20
CA GLY A 383 0.93 -14.19 -11.90
C GLY A 383 1.05 -15.70 -12.16
N GLY A 384 -0.07 -16.44 -12.13
CA GLY A 384 -0.03 -17.89 -12.14
C GLY A 384 0.53 -18.45 -10.81
N SER A 385 0.52 -19.77 -10.65
CA SER A 385 0.84 -20.40 -9.36
C SER A 385 1.67 -21.68 -9.51
N TRP A 386 2.05 -22.23 -8.37
CA TRP A 386 2.77 -23.50 -8.26
C TRP A 386 2.10 -24.67 -8.98
N LYS A 387 0.79 -24.62 -9.19
CA LYS A 387 0.02 -25.67 -9.90
C LYS A 387 -0.11 -25.44 -11.41
N ASP A 388 0.26 -24.26 -11.88
CA ASP A 388 0.06 -23.85 -13.26
C ASP A 388 1.30 -24.11 -14.09
N VAL A 389 1.13 -24.34 -15.39
CA VAL A 389 2.25 -24.50 -16.33
C VAL A 389 2.76 -23.13 -16.76
N ALA A 390 3.99 -23.07 -17.28
CA ALA A 390 4.69 -21.84 -17.67
C ALA A 390 3.87 -20.86 -18.54
N HIS A 391 2.90 -21.36 -19.31
CA HIS A 391 2.01 -20.49 -20.09
C HIS A 391 1.22 -19.51 -19.23
N PHE A 392 0.72 -19.94 -18.07
CA PHE A 392 -0.09 -19.12 -17.16
C PHE A 392 0.75 -18.17 -16.29
N LEU A 393 2.08 -18.33 -16.29
CA LEU A 393 3.01 -17.45 -15.59
C LEU A 393 3.33 -16.15 -16.33
N LYS A 394 2.88 -16.01 -17.59
CA LYS A 394 3.10 -14.77 -18.35
C LYS A 394 2.46 -13.61 -17.65
N VAL A 395 3.17 -12.50 -17.55
CA VAL A 395 2.70 -11.27 -16.88
C VAL A 395 1.34 -10.83 -17.39
N SER A 396 1.09 -10.97 -18.69
CA SER A 396 -0.18 -10.59 -19.32
C SER A 396 -1.33 -11.58 -19.13
N THR A 397 -1.08 -12.78 -18.60
CA THR A 397 -2.15 -13.80 -18.45
C THR A 397 -3.16 -13.35 -17.42
N ARG A 398 -4.43 -13.40 -17.80
CA ARG A 398 -5.58 -13.07 -16.93
C ARG A 398 -6.29 -14.36 -16.55
N ASP A 399 -6.55 -14.51 -15.26
CA ASP A 399 -7.42 -15.53 -14.73
C ASP A 399 -8.38 -14.90 -13.71
N TYR A 400 -9.35 -15.66 -13.24
CA TYR A 400 -10.31 -15.16 -12.26
C TYR A 400 -10.72 -16.22 -11.26
N GLU A 401 -11.16 -15.74 -10.10
CA GLU A 401 -11.89 -16.58 -9.15
C GLU A 401 -13.01 -15.74 -8.52
N TYR A 402 -14.01 -16.39 -7.98
CA TYR A 402 -15.09 -15.71 -7.27
C TYR A 402 -14.61 -15.16 -5.93
N GLN A 403 -15.05 -13.95 -5.58
CA GLN A 403 -14.56 -13.18 -4.43
C GLN A 403 -14.69 -13.89 -3.06
N ASP A 404 -15.59 -14.87 -2.93
CA ASP A 404 -15.83 -15.66 -1.72
C ASP A 404 -15.03 -16.98 -1.67
N LYS A 405 -14.45 -17.37 -2.79
CA LYS A 405 -13.72 -18.64 -2.90
C LYS A 405 -12.33 -18.56 -2.31
N LYS A 406 -11.90 -19.69 -1.78
CA LYS A 406 -10.62 -19.87 -1.12
C LYS A 406 -9.87 -20.99 -1.80
N ARG A 407 -8.66 -20.72 -2.25
CA ARG A 407 -7.85 -21.68 -3.00
C ARG A 407 -6.46 -21.81 -2.39
N SER A 408 -5.87 -22.99 -2.44
CA SER A 408 -4.51 -23.28 -1.97
C SER A 408 -3.41 -22.70 -2.87
N TYR A 409 -3.79 -22.06 -3.97
CA TYR A 409 -2.88 -21.50 -4.95
C TYR A 409 -3.11 -20.01 -5.19
N ILE A 410 -3.97 -19.36 -4.40
CA ILE A 410 -4.22 -17.92 -4.48
C ILE A 410 -3.85 -17.28 -3.15
N GLY A 411 -2.95 -16.31 -3.24
CA GLY A 411 -2.55 -15.38 -2.20
C GLY A 411 -2.80 -13.94 -2.61
N PHE A 412 -2.05 -12.98 -2.06
CA PHE A 412 -2.17 -11.58 -2.43
C PHE A 412 -0.97 -10.76 -1.93
N ARG A 413 -0.80 -9.58 -2.49
CA ARG A 413 0.02 -8.48 -1.97
C ARG A 413 -0.81 -7.21 -1.90
N THR A 414 -0.35 -6.21 -1.15
CA THR A 414 -1.10 -4.97 -0.98
C THR A 414 -0.38 -3.79 -1.61
N VAL A 415 -1.14 -2.76 -1.91
CA VAL A 415 -0.65 -1.48 -2.43
C VAL A 415 -1.11 -0.34 -1.55
N GLN A 416 -0.40 0.79 -1.65
CA GLN A 416 -0.78 2.07 -1.07
C GLN A 416 -0.61 3.15 -2.13
N SER A 417 -1.55 4.09 -2.18
CA SER A 417 -1.47 5.20 -3.14
C SER A 417 -0.33 6.14 -2.77
N TYR A 418 0.43 6.57 -3.79
CA TYR A 418 1.40 7.64 -3.65
C TYR A 418 0.72 8.99 -3.83
N LEU A 419 0.93 9.91 -2.90
CA LEU A 419 0.23 11.21 -2.88
C LEU A 419 0.97 12.31 -3.66
N GLY A 420 2.13 11.99 -4.23
CA GLY A 420 2.96 12.93 -4.95
C GLY A 420 4.07 13.54 -4.08
N GLU A 421 4.98 14.23 -4.75
CA GLU A 421 6.05 15.05 -4.14
C GLU A 421 5.67 16.51 -4.20
N ASP A 422 6.12 17.28 -3.22
CA ASP A 422 6.17 18.73 -3.37
C ASP A 422 7.28 19.04 -4.41
N VAL A 423 6.88 19.38 -5.62
CA VAL A 423 7.81 19.78 -6.69
C VAL A 423 8.52 21.09 -6.33
N GLY A 424 8.42 21.48 -5.04
CA GLY A 424 9.11 22.61 -4.45
C GLY A 424 9.15 23.77 -5.41
N PHE A 425 8.07 24.50 -5.56
CA PHE A 425 8.18 25.91 -5.91
C PHE A 425 8.92 26.59 -4.75
N GLN A 426 10.21 26.26 -4.59
CA GLN A 426 11.10 27.18 -3.93
C GLN A 426 10.98 28.43 -4.76
N GLU A 427 10.48 29.49 -4.13
CA GLU A 427 10.61 30.85 -4.59
C GLU A 427 12.09 31.17 -4.78
N ASN A 428 12.66 30.63 -5.85
CA ASN A 428 13.95 31.06 -6.34
C ASN A 428 13.63 31.95 -7.53
N PRO A 429 13.52 33.29 -7.33
CA PRO A 429 13.12 34.23 -8.40
C PRO A 429 14.10 34.23 -9.56
N ASN A 430 15.18 33.46 -9.50
CA ASN A 430 16.23 33.34 -10.52
C ASN A 430 16.16 32.03 -11.32
N LYS A 431 15.21 31.12 -11.09
CA LYS A 431 14.93 30.01 -12.01
C LYS A 431 13.79 30.38 -12.94
N ILE A 432 14.08 31.27 -13.88
CA ILE A 432 13.36 31.37 -15.13
C ILE A 432 13.94 30.27 -16.02
N PHE A 433 13.07 29.41 -16.55
CA PHE A 433 13.36 28.32 -17.48
C PHE A 433 14.23 28.74 -18.64
#